data_29ec15978bf948f809493951eb3e96ad
#
_entry.id   29ec15978bf948f809493951eb3e96ad
#
_cell.length_a   1.000
_cell.length_b   1.000
_cell.length_c   1.000
_cell.angle_alpha   90.00
_cell.angle_beta   90.00
_cell.angle_gamma   90.00
#
_symmetry.space_group_name_H-M   'P 1'
#
loop_
_entity.id
_entity.type
_entity.pdbx_description
1 polymer ?
#
loop_
_entity_poly.entity_id
_entity_poly.type
_entity_poly.pdbx_seq_one_letter_code
_entity_poly.pdbx_strand_id
1 'polypeptide(L)'
;MLKFRQAEEKDIELILAFIYELAEYEKMLDEVSATPAILKEWLFDKKAAEVIFVMEDDIETGYALFFHNFSTFTGKAGLYLEDIYVKPTYRKKGYGKALFKELVKIAYQRGCSRMEWVCLDWNKPSIDFYLSVKAKPIKDWTIFRLDHEEIKDLANS
;
A
#
# COMPACT_ATOMS: atom_id res chain seq x y z
N MET A 1 1.08 -22.78 6.73
CA MET A 1 2.40 -22.10 6.66
C MET A 1 2.25 -20.75 6.00
N LEU A 2 2.84 -19.75 6.56
CA LEU A 2 2.79 -18.38 6.04
C LEU A 2 3.78 -18.22 4.88
N LYS A 3 3.31 -17.68 3.77
CA LYS A 3 4.12 -17.42 2.58
C LYS A 3 3.84 -16.03 2.04
N PHE A 4 4.75 -15.53 1.23
CA PHE A 4 4.57 -14.28 0.48
C PHE A 4 4.78 -14.56 -1.00
N ARG A 5 4.05 -13.88 -1.85
CA ARG A 5 4.29 -13.92 -3.28
C ARG A 5 4.02 -12.58 -3.94
N GLN A 6 4.75 -12.29 -4.98
CA GLN A 6 4.51 -11.12 -5.80
C GLN A 6 3.31 -11.35 -6.72
N ALA A 7 2.51 -10.32 -6.94
CA ALA A 7 1.38 -10.40 -7.85
C ALA A 7 1.83 -10.52 -9.29
N GLU A 8 1.03 -11.22 -10.08
CA GLU A 8 1.17 -11.36 -11.52
C GLU A 8 -0.04 -10.73 -12.21
N GLU A 9 0.04 -10.53 -13.51
CA GLU A 9 -1.06 -9.92 -14.27
C GLU A 9 -2.39 -10.68 -14.09
N LYS A 10 -2.33 -11.99 -13.97
CA LYS A 10 -3.53 -12.83 -13.71
C LYS A 10 -4.24 -12.50 -12.39
N ASP A 11 -3.58 -11.79 -11.48
CA ASP A 11 -4.13 -11.45 -10.17
C ASP A 11 -4.91 -10.14 -10.16
N ILE A 12 -5.12 -9.49 -11.27
CA ILE A 12 -5.78 -8.17 -11.34
C ILE A 12 -7.13 -8.18 -10.64
N GLU A 13 -7.96 -9.20 -10.89
CA GLU A 13 -9.28 -9.29 -10.24
C GLU A 13 -9.15 -9.46 -8.73
N LEU A 14 -8.19 -10.22 -8.28
CA LEU A 14 -7.91 -10.40 -6.85
C LEU A 14 -7.44 -9.09 -6.22
N ILE A 15 -6.56 -8.36 -6.89
CA ILE A 15 -6.09 -7.05 -6.42
C ILE A 15 -7.27 -6.09 -6.27
N LEU A 16 -8.12 -6.03 -7.28
CA LEU A 16 -9.29 -5.15 -7.24
C LEU A 16 -10.25 -5.52 -6.11
N ALA A 17 -10.43 -6.82 -5.85
CA ALA A 17 -11.24 -7.29 -4.73
C ALA A 17 -10.66 -6.81 -3.38
N PHE A 18 -9.35 -6.88 -3.20
CA PHE A 18 -8.70 -6.36 -1.99
C PHE A 18 -8.85 -4.85 -1.86
N ILE A 19 -8.73 -4.11 -2.97
CA ILE A 19 -8.93 -2.65 -2.96
C ILE A 19 -10.33 -2.31 -2.48
N TYR A 20 -11.36 -3.01 -2.95
CA TYR A 20 -12.73 -2.80 -2.50
C TYR A 20 -12.90 -3.12 -1.01
N GLU A 21 -12.33 -4.23 -0.53
CA GLU A 21 -12.41 -4.59 0.88
C GLU A 21 -11.74 -3.55 1.77
N LEU A 22 -10.58 -3.04 1.39
CA LEU A 22 -9.89 -1.98 2.13
C LEU A 22 -10.68 -0.67 2.09
N ALA A 23 -11.20 -0.29 0.94
CA ALA A 23 -11.99 0.93 0.79
C ALA A 23 -13.25 0.90 1.67
N GLU A 24 -13.90 -0.26 1.75
CA GLU A 24 -15.05 -0.44 2.63
C GLU A 24 -14.64 -0.31 4.10
N TYR A 25 -13.52 -0.91 4.49
CA TYR A 25 -12.99 -0.76 5.85
C TYR A 25 -12.69 0.70 6.18
N GLU A 26 -12.15 1.46 5.24
CA GLU A 26 -11.82 2.88 5.40
C GLU A 26 -13.04 3.80 5.20
N LYS A 27 -14.21 3.23 4.93
CA LYS A 27 -15.47 3.99 4.69
C LYS A 27 -15.38 4.91 3.48
N MET A 28 -14.65 4.48 2.45
CA MET A 28 -14.39 5.26 1.23
C MET A 28 -14.70 4.46 -0.04
N LEU A 29 -15.62 3.49 0.04
CA LEU A 29 -15.93 2.62 -1.09
C LEU A 29 -16.37 3.40 -2.34
N ASP A 30 -17.09 4.50 -2.15
CA ASP A 30 -17.59 5.35 -3.24
C ASP A 30 -16.46 6.06 -4.01
N GLU A 31 -15.25 6.11 -3.46
CA GLU A 31 -14.11 6.76 -4.09
C GLU A 31 -13.34 5.84 -5.03
N VAL A 32 -13.67 4.55 -5.06
CA VAL A 32 -12.96 3.59 -5.92
C VAL A 32 -13.47 3.71 -7.34
N SER A 33 -12.58 4.11 -8.25
CA SER A 33 -12.85 4.18 -9.70
C SER A 33 -11.92 3.25 -10.50
N ALA A 34 -11.05 2.50 -9.85
CA ALA A 34 -10.16 1.55 -10.50
C ALA A 34 -10.95 0.45 -11.21
N THR A 35 -10.47 0.07 -12.38
CA THR A 35 -11.01 -1.03 -13.17
C THR A 35 -9.88 -2.02 -13.48
N PRO A 36 -10.21 -3.26 -13.89
CA PRO A 36 -9.17 -4.20 -14.31
C PRO A 36 -8.24 -3.65 -15.40
N ALA A 37 -8.78 -2.94 -16.38
CA ALA A 37 -7.98 -2.35 -17.47
C ALA A 37 -7.03 -1.27 -16.95
N ILE A 38 -7.50 -0.42 -16.04
CA ILE A 38 -6.66 0.64 -15.44
C ILE A 38 -5.56 0.01 -14.59
N LEU A 39 -5.88 -1.01 -13.79
CA LEU A 39 -4.88 -1.70 -12.96
C LEU A 39 -3.83 -2.41 -13.84
N LYS A 40 -4.24 -3.03 -14.93
CA LYS A 40 -3.29 -3.64 -15.87
C LYS A 40 -2.31 -2.62 -16.40
N GLU A 41 -2.81 -1.49 -16.88
CA GLU A 41 -1.98 -0.42 -17.44
C GLU A 41 -0.95 0.06 -16.41
N TRP A 42 -1.38 0.40 -15.21
CA TRP A 42 -0.53 1.07 -14.24
C TRP A 42 0.37 0.10 -13.46
N LEU A 43 -0.10 -1.10 -13.14
CA LEU A 43 0.68 -2.04 -12.34
C LEU A 43 1.59 -2.93 -13.19
N PHE A 44 1.15 -3.32 -14.37
CA PHE A 44 1.87 -4.32 -15.18
C PHE A 44 2.50 -3.76 -16.44
N ASP A 45 1.84 -2.86 -17.14
CA ASP A 45 2.43 -2.23 -18.33
C ASP A 45 3.42 -1.12 -17.97
N LYS A 46 2.99 -0.14 -17.14
CA LYS A 46 3.81 0.99 -16.69
C LYS A 46 4.66 0.68 -15.46
N LYS A 47 4.30 -0.36 -14.71
CA LYS A 47 5.00 -0.78 -13.48
C LYS A 47 5.16 0.36 -12.48
N ALA A 48 4.10 1.14 -12.28
CA ALA A 48 4.12 2.29 -11.38
C ALA A 48 4.07 1.90 -9.90
N ALA A 49 3.62 0.69 -9.61
CA ALA A 49 3.58 0.14 -8.25
C ALA A 49 3.70 -1.38 -8.29
N GLU A 50 3.95 -1.97 -7.13
CA GLU A 50 4.10 -3.41 -6.97
C GLU A 50 3.12 -3.91 -5.91
N VAL A 51 2.70 -5.15 -6.04
CA VAL A 51 1.79 -5.80 -5.09
C VAL A 51 2.39 -7.10 -4.62
N ILE A 52 2.36 -7.33 -3.31
CA ILE A 52 2.67 -8.64 -2.72
C ILE A 52 1.48 -9.12 -1.91
N PHE A 53 1.32 -10.44 -1.87
CA PHE A 53 0.29 -11.09 -1.06
C PHE A 53 0.95 -11.83 0.10
N VAL A 54 0.26 -11.83 1.25
CA VAL A 54 0.53 -12.78 2.32
C VAL A 54 -0.47 -13.92 2.19
N MET A 55 0.02 -15.15 2.34
CA MET A 55 -0.76 -16.36 2.11
C MET A 55 -0.73 -17.27 3.33
N GLU A 56 -1.87 -17.85 3.66
CA GLU A 56 -1.94 -18.99 4.56
C GLU A 56 -2.16 -20.23 3.69
N ASP A 57 -1.19 -21.13 3.70
CA ASP A 57 -1.13 -22.26 2.77
C ASP A 57 -1.16 -21.73 1.32
N ASP A 58 -2.19 -22.00 0.55
CA ASP A 58 -2.29 -21.53 -0.83
C ASP A 58 -3.39 -20.49 -1.04
N ILE A 59 -3.80 -19.81 0.05
CA ILE A 59 -4.87 -18.80 0.02
C ILE A 59 -4.30 -17.44 0.32
N GLU A 60 -4.54 -16.48 -0.56
CA GLU A 60 -4.19 -15.08 -0.34
C GLU A 60 -5.08 -14.47 0.74
N THR A 61 -4.50 -14.15 1.88
CA THR A 61 -5.22 -13.65 3.07
C THR A 61 -5.09 -12.15 3.26
N GLY A 62 -4.16 -11.52 2.56
CA GLY A 62 -3.93 -10.10 2.61
C GLY A 62 -3.03 -9.64 1.49
N TYR A 63 -2.93 -8.33 1.31
CA TYR A 63 -2.10 -7.73 0.27
C TYR A 63 -1.45 -6.44 0.75
N ALA A 64 -0.38 -6.06 0.07
CA ALA A 64 0.22 -4.75 0.19
C ALA A 64 0.56 -4.21 -1.20
N LEU A 65 0.31 -2.93 -1.41
CA LEU A 65 0.67 -2.23 -2.64
C LEU A 65 1.64 -1.11 -2.27
N PHE A 66 2.76 -1.02 -2.98
CA PHE A 66 3.83 -0.09 -2.66
C PHE A 66 4.55 0.37 -3.92
N PHE A 67 5.28 1.47 -3.79
CA PHE A 67 6.10 2.02 -4.86
C PHE A 67 7.29 2.75 -4.25
N HIS A 68 8.20 3.24 -5.09
CA HIS A 68 9.35 4.00 -4.61
C HIS A 68 9.10 5.50 -4.74
N ASN A 69 9.23 6.20 -3.61
CA ASN A 69 9.41 7.65 -3.61
C ASN A 69 10.92 7.94 -3.54
N PHE A 70 11.31 9.17 -3.32
CA PHE A 70 12.72 9.53 -3.37
C PHE A 70 13.04 10.58 -2.32
N SER A 71 14.16 10.43 -1.62
CA SER A 71 14.68 11.42 -0.69
C SER A 71 15.89 12.13 -1.32
N THR A 72 15.73 13.41 -1.62
CA THR A 72 16.84 14.21 -2.14
C THR A 72 17.93 14.42 -1.11
N PHE A 73 17.58 14.44 0.18
CA PHE A 73 18.56 14.62 1.26
C PHE A 73 19.51 13.43 1.39
N THR A 74 19.02 12.23 1.15
CA THR A 74 19.86 11.02 1.18
C THR A 74 20.33 10.59 -0.20
N GLY A 75 19.73 11.12 -1.27
CA GLY A 75 19.99 10.72 -2.65
C GLY A 75 19.53 9.31 -2.97
N LYS A 76 18.60 8.75 -2.20
CA LYS A 76 18.15 7.36 -2.35
C LYS A 76 16.64 7.27 -2.45
N ALA A 77 16.18 6.19 -3.08
CA ALA A 77 14.77 5.85 -3.07
C ALA A 77 14.30 5.50 -1.65
N GLY A 78 13.03 5.77 -1.40
CA GLY A 78 12.31 5.25 -0.26
C GLY A 78 11.32 4.19 -0.73
N LEU A 79 10.78 3.41 0.19
CA LEU A 79 9.62 2.56 -0.07
C LEU A 79 8.39 3.27 0.49
N TYR A 80 7.42 3.56 -0.38
CA TYR A 80 6.16 4.15 0.03
C TYR A 80 5.06 3.08 -0.01
N LEU A 81 4.48 2.82 1.15
CA LEU A 81 3.40 1.85 1.30
C LEU A 81 2.07 2.56 1.09
N GLU A 82 1.40 2.25 -0.03
CA GLU A 82 0.08 2.81 -0.32
C GLU A 82 -1.02 2.07 0.44
N ASP A 83 -1.07 0.75 0.31
CA ASP A 83 -2.10 -0.09 0.94
C ASP A 83 -1.50 -1.27 1.66
N ILE A 84 -2.04 -1.58 2.83
CA ILE A 84 -1.82 -2.86 3.52
C ILE A 84 -3.15 -3.31 4.14
N TYR A 85 -3.53 -4.56 3.89
CA TYR A 85 -4.81 -5.09 4.32
C TYR A 85 -4.75 -6.59 4.52
N VAL A 86 -5.38 -7.07 5.58
CA VAL A 86 -5.57 -8.51 5.86
C VAL A 86 -7.07 -8.76 6.06
N LYS A 87 -7.60 -9.77 5.41
CA LYS A 87 -9.01 -10.14 5.52
C LYS A 87 -9.41 -10.35 6.98
N PRO A 88 -10.62 -9.92 7.39
CA PRO A 88 -11.04 -9.98 8.80
C PRO A 88 -10.89 -11.36 9.44
N THR A 89 -11.21 -12.44 8.70
CA THR A 89 -11.13 -13.81 9.20
C THR A 89 -9.70 -14.26 9.53
N TYR A 90 -8.70 -13.56 8.99
CA TYR A 90 -7.28 -13.88 9.20
C TYR A 90 -6.57 -12.88 10.10
N ARG A 91 -7.29 -11.92 10.67
CA ARG A 91 -6.71 -10.95 11.61
C ARG A 91 -6.41 -11.59 12.96
N LYS A 92 -5.57 -10.90 13.76
CA LYS A 92 -5.12 -11.37 15.08
C LYS A 92 -4.25 -12.62 15.04
N LYS A 93 -3.81 -13.03 13.86
CA LYS A 93 -2.86 -14.14 13.67
C LYS A 93 -1.44 -13.63 13.38
N GLY A 94 -1.22 -12.32 13.40
CA GLY A 94 0.08 -11.73 13.13
C GLY A 94 0.41 -11.56 11.65
N TYR A 95 -0.53 -11.76 10.74
CA TYR A 95 -0.28 -11.70 9.30
C TYR A 95 -0.01 -10.28 8.81
N GLY A 96 -0.72 -9.29 9.35
CA GLY A 96 -0.45 -7.89 9.03
C GLY A 96 0.96 -7.47 9.42
N LYS A 97 1.39 -7.88 10.62
CA LYS A 97 2.75 -7.62 11.09
C LYS A 97 3.79 -8.34 10.22
N ALA A 98 3.51 -9.59 9.84
CA ALA A 98 4.41 -10.36 8.98
C ALA A 98 4.52 -9.73 7.59
N LEU A 99 3.41 -9.29 7.01
CA LEU A 99 3.38 -8.60 5.72
C LEU A 99 4.15 -7.28 5.79
N PHE A 100 3.94 -6.51 6.85
CA PHE A 100 4.68 -5.26 7.08
C PHE A 100 6.18 -5.52 7.19
N LYS A 101 6.59 -6.55 7.93
CA LYS A 101 8.00 -6.92 8.05
C LYS A 101 8.60 -7.34 6.71
N GLU A 102 7.83 -8.01 5.87
CA GLU A 102 8.30 -8.37 4.53
C GLU A 102 8.59 -7.13 3.69
N LEU A 103 7.73 -6.11 3.77
CA LEU A 103 7.99 -4.83 3.11
C LEU A 103 9.25 -4.15 3.65
N VAL A 104 9.46 -4.20 4.96
CA VAL A 104 10.68 -3.66 5.57
C VAL A 104 11.93 -4.37 5.06
N LYS A 105 11.86 -5.70 4.90
CA LYS A 105 12.97 -6.48 4.29
C LYS A 105 13.22 -6.05 2.84
N ILE A 106 12.16 -5.88 2.06
CA ILE A 106 12.28 -5.40 0.67
C ILE A 106 12.96 -4.04 0.64
N ALA A 107 12.53 -3.11 1.49
CA ALA A 107 13.14 -1.79 1.58
C ALA A 107 14.63 -1.87 1.93
N TYR A 108 14.98 -2.69 2.91
CA TYR A 108 16.37 -2.91 3.33
C TYR A 108 17.21 -3.51 2.19
N GLN A 109 16.72 -4.57 1.56
CA GLN A 109 17.45 -5.25 0.48
C GLN A 109 17.67 -4.35 -0.74
N ARG A 110 16.74 -3.43 -1.00
CA ARG A 110 16.85 -2.47 -2.10
C ARG A 110 17.68 -1.23 -1.75
N GLY A 111 18.13 -1.11 -0.50
CA GLY A 111 18.93 0.03 -0.05
C GLY A 111 18.11 1.31 0.13
N CYS A 112 16.81 1.19 0.36
CA CYS A 112 15.95 2.36 0.60
C CYS A 112 16.37 3.08 1.88
N SER A 113 16.38 4.41 1.85
CA SER A 113 16.80 5.22 3.00
C SER A 113 15.70 5.45 4.01
N ARG A 114 14.44 5.23 3.60
CA ARG A 114 13.29 5.38 4.50
C ARG A 114 12.10 4.59 3.96
N MET A 115 11.11 4.39 4.81
CA MET A 115 9.83 3.79 4.45
C MET A 115 8.74 4.68 5.04
N GLU A 116 7.75 5.05 4.23
CA GLU A 116 6.70 5.98 4.64
C GLU A 116 5.33 5.48 4.21
N TRP A 117 4.30 5.92 4.92
CA TRP A 117 2.89 5.65 4.61
C TRP A 117 2.04 6.66 5.35
N VAL A 118 0.75 6.73 4.99
CA VAL A 118 -0.24 7.53 5.70
C VAL A 118 -1.28 6.61 6.36
N CYS A 119 -1.94 7.12 7.38
CA CYS A 119 -2.96 6.40 8.11
C CYS A 119 -4.08 7.37 8.48
N LEU A 120 -5.32 6.94 8.34
CA LEU A 120 -6.47 7.75 8.74
C LEU A 120 -6.40 8.02 10.26
N ASP A 121 -6.65 9.27 10.64
CA ASP A 121 -6.50 9.71 12.03
C ASP A 121 -7.39 8.93 13.01
N TRP A 122 -8.54 8.44 12.55
CA TRP A 122 -9.45 7.65 13.40
C TRP A 122 -9.02 6.20 13.59
N ASN A 123 -8.06 5.70 12.80
CA ASN A 123 -7.68 4.28 12.77
C ASN A 123 -6.67 3.97 13.89
N LYS A 124 -7.18 4.01 15.13
CA LYS A 124 -6.36 3.79 16.32
C LYS A 124 -5.62 2.45 16.34
N PRO A 125 -6.25 1.31 16.00
CA PRO A 125 -5.54 0.04 15.99
C PRO A 125 -4.31 0.04 15.08
N SER A 126 -4.42 0.64 13.90
CA SER A 126 -3.28 0.76 12.97
C SER A 126 -2.22 1.70 13.52
N ILE A 127 -2.62 2.85 14.07
CA ILE A 127 -1.68 3.80 14.66
C ILE A 127 -0.92 3.14 15.81
N ASP A 128 -1.60 2.43 16.69
CA ASP A 128 -0.96 1.72 17.81
C ASP A 128 0.04 0.68 17.30
N PHE A 129 -0.31 -0.03 16.24
CA PHE A 129 0.60 -0.99 15.61
C PHE A 129 1.87 -0.28 15.08
N TYR A 130 1.71 0.82 14.34
CA TYR A 130 2.85 1.56 13.79
C TYR A 130 3.75 2.12 14.88
N LEU A 131 3.19 2.65 15.95
CA LEU A 131 3.98 3.10 17.11
C LEU A 131 4.73 1.93 17.76
N SER A 132 4.13 0.75 17.81
CA SER A 132 4.75 -0.44 18.40
C SER A 132 5.99 -0.90 17.62
N VAL A 133 6.07 -0.62 16.33
CA VAL A 133 7.26 -0.92 15.50
C VAL A 133 8.21 0.27 15.40
N LYS A 134 8.02 1.28 16.25
CA LYS A 134 8.87 2.48 16.37
C LYS A 134 8.80 3.42 15.17
N ALA A 135 7.69 3.40 14.41
CA ALA A 135 7.44 4.41 13.40
C ALA A 135 7.21 5.77 14.07
N LYS A 136 7.64 6.83 13.40
CA LYS A 136 7.54 8.19 13.91
C LYS A 136 6.50 8.97 13.12
N PRO A 137 5.44 9.48 13.76
CA PRO A 137 4.51 10.40 13.08
C PRO A 137 5.26 11.68 12.67
N ILE A 138 5.11 12.09 11.41
CA ILE A 138 5.75 13.32 10.91
C ILE A 138 4.74 14.46 10.99
N LYS A 139 4.75 15.20 12.09
CA LYS A 139 3.70 16.16 12.44
C LYS A 139 3.83 17.53 11.76
N ASP A 140 5.04 17.87 11.31
CA ASP A 140 5.31 19.21 10.76
C ASP A 140 5.03 19.31 9.26
N TRP A 141 4.57 18.22 8.63
CA TRP A 141 4.33 18.15 7.20
C TRP A 141 2.84 18.01 6.92
N THR A 142 2.36 18.77 5.95
CA THR A 142 0.98 18.69 5.47
C THR A 142 0.97 18.11 4.07
N ILE A 143 0.08 17.15 3.82
CA ILE A 143 -0.11 16.57 2.49
C ILE A 143 -1.00 17.51 1.68
N PHE A 144 -0.54 17.91 0.48
CA PHE A 144 -1.35 18.62 -0.49
C PHE A 144 -1.68 17.71 -1.67
N ARG A 145 -2.89 17.85 -2.20
CA ARG A 145 -3.37 17.01 -3.30
C ARG A 145 -4.08 17.87 -4.34
N LEU A 146 -3.81 17.56 -5.60
CA LEU A 146 -4.66 17.96 -6.71
C LEU A 146 -5.29 16.69 -7.27
N ASP A 147 -6.60 16.65 -7.37
CA ASP A 147 -7.28 15.54 -8.03
C ASP A 147 -7.31 15.73 -9.54
N HIS A 148 -7.91 14.79 -10.27
CA HIS A 148 -7.85 14.78 -11.73
C HIS A 148 -8.34 16.09 -12.37
N GLU A 149 -9.45 16.65 -11.88
CA GLU A 149 -10.01 17.86 -12.48
C GLU A 149 -9.11 19.09 -12.27
N GLU A 150 -8.55 19.24 -11.09
CA GLU A 150 -7.62 20.34 -10.81
C GLU A 150 -6.34 20.20 -11.63
N ILE A 151 -5.83 18.97 -11.81
CA ILE A 151 -4.66 18.71 -12.67
C ILE A 151 -4.97 19.12 -14.10
N LYS A 152 -6.12 18.70 -14.61
CA LYS A 152 -6.56 19.01 -15.98
C LYS A 152 -6.70 20.51 -16.19
N ASP A 153 -7.37 21.19 -15.26
CA ASP A 153 -7.62 22.63 -15.36
C ASP A 153 -6.33 23.43 -15.35
N LEU A 154 -5.43 23.12 -14.42
CA LEU A 154 -4.14 23.81 -14.34
C LEU A 154 -3.23 23.53 -15.53
N ALA A 155 -3.25 22.31 -16.05
CA ALA A 155 -2.44 21.93 -17.22
C ALA A 155 -2.88 22.66 -18.49
N ASN A 156 -4.14 23.08 -18.56
CA ASN A 156 -4.72 23.76 -19.72
C ASN A 156 -4.91 25.25 -19.54
N SER A 157 -4.40 25.81 -18.46
CA SER A 157 -4.48 27.25 -18.17
C SER A 157 -3.39 28.06 -18.85
#